data_ac7feeaba9ae49c5bec0c57522891449
#
_entry.id   ac7feeaba9ae49c5bec0c57522891449
#
_cell.length_a   1.000
_cell.length_b   1.000
_cell.length_c   1.000
_cell.angle_alpha   90.00
_cell.angle_beta   90.00
_cell.angle_gamma   90.00
#
_symmetry.space_group_name_H-M   'P 1'
#
loop_
_entity.id
_entity.type
_entity.pdbx_description
1 polymer ?
#
loop_
_entity_poly.entity_id
_entity_poly.type
_entity_poly.pdbx_seq_one_letter_code
_entity_poly.pdbx_strand_id
1 'polypeptide(L)'
;MSEQGKPAAVDSIAEHIRWAVDAWPQIDPEVEGIVSRVDKINRHFQNAFRASLGQAGLTKEEWKVIMALSRGVRSHGWLCRDLGVSTGAMTNRLDKLEDRGFIKRAQDPDDRRGVLLELTEGGRERLNEYVDAGASREIELLSGLSVAEKRELNGLLSRLLLSLQRREPDPRG
;
A
#
# COMPACT_ATOMS: atom_id res chain seq x y z
N MET A 1 -15.19 28.37 38.58
CA MET A 1 -13.89 28.35 37.85
C MET A 1 -14.13 27.54 36.59
N SER A 2 -14.34 28.21 35.48
CA SER A 2 -14.66 27.59 34.18
C SER A 2 -13.39 27.02 33.60
N GLU A 3 -13.32 25.73 33.36
CA GLU A 3 -12.29 25.11 32.50
C GLU A 3 -12.46 25.67 31.09
N GLN A 4 -11.60 26.61 30.77
CA GLN A 4 -11.43 27.03 29.38
C GLN A 4 -10.82 25.88 28.62
N GLY A 5 -11.65 25.16 27.83
CA GLY A 5 -11.22 24.07 26.97
C GLY A 5 -10.08 24.54 26.09
N LYS A 6 -8.97 23.81 26.17
CA LYS A 6 -7.83 23.96 25.26
C LYS A 6 -8.37 23.94 23.83
N PRO A 7 -8.07 24.92 22.98
CA PRO A 7 -8.58 24.93 21.61
C PRO A 7 -8.19 23.60 20.95
N ALA A 8 -9.17 22.92 20.33
CA ALA A 8 -8.94 21.69 19.62
C ALA A 8 -7.80 21.91 18.62
N ALA A 9 -6.79 21.02 18.62
CA ALA A 9 -5.66 21.12 17.69
C ALA A 9 -6.20 21.12 16.27
N VAL A 10 -5.95 22.19 15.54
CA VAL A 10 -6.39 22.35 14.16
C VAL A 10 -5.30 21.78 13.25
N ASP A 11 -5.65 20.84 12.39
CA ASP A 11 -4.69 20.30 11.44
C ASP A 11 -4.41 21.29 10.28
N SER A 12 -3.32 21.08 9.56
CA SER A 12 -2.87 21.95 8.47
C SER A 12 -3.84 22.00 7.25
N ILE A 13 -4.87 21.16 7.21
CA ILE A 13 -5.89 21.16 6.17
C ILE A 13 -7.01 22.15 6.48
N ALA A 14 -7.26 22.44 7.75
CA ALA A 14 -8.33 23.34 8.14
C ALA A 14 -8.15 24.79 7.61
N GLU A 15 -6.91 25.27 7.49
CA GLU A 15 -6.62 26.56 6.85
C GLU A 15 -6.87 26.52 5.33
N HIS A 16 -6.46 25.41 4.68
CA HIS A 16 -6.72 25.19 3.26
C HIS A 16 -8.22 25.17 2.97
N ILE A 17 -9.02 24.48 3.77
CA ILE A 17 -10.48 24.43 3.59
C ILE A 17 -11.08 25.85 3.68
N ARG A 18 -10.71 26.64 4.69
CA ARG A 18 -11.21 28.03 4.82
C ARG A 18 -10.90 28.84 3.57
N TRP A 19 -9.65 28.80 3.13
CA TRP A 19 -9.22 29.51 1.91
C TRP A 19 -9.99 29.03 0.67
N ALA A 20 -10.16 27.72 0.49
CA ALA A 20 -10.84 27.14 -0.66
C ALA A 20 -12.32 27.53 -0.73
N VAL A 21 -13.02 27.50 0.40
CA VAL A 21 -14.44 27.91 0.49
C VAL A 21 -14.62 29.40 0.23
N ASP A 22 -13.71 30.25 0.75
CA ASP A 22 -13.73 31.69 0.48
C ASP A 22 -13.48 32.01 -0.99
N ALA A 23 -12.56 31.28 -1.65
CA ALA A 23 -12.22 31.49 -3.06
C ALA A 23 -13.29 30.89 -4.01
N TRP A 24 -13.91 29.80 -3.63
CA TRP A 24 -14.89 29.06 -4.45
C TRP A 24 -16.11 28.64 -3.60
N PRO A 25 -17.15 29.47 -3.49
CA PRO A 25 -18.30 29.19 -2.63
C PRO A 25 -19.11 27.92 -2.96
N GLN A 26 -18.87 27.31 -4.13
CA GLN A 26 -19.48 26.04 -4.53
C GLN A 26 -18.79 24.81 -3.89
N ILE A 27 -17.66 24.98 -3.23
CA ILE A 27 -16.96 23.87 -2.56
C ILE A 27 -17.69 23.54 -1.26
N ASP A 28 -18.05 22.27 -1.11
CA ASP A 28 -18.54 21.72 0.16
C ASP A 28 -17.34 21.51 1.12
N PRO A 29 -17.30 22.23 2.27
CA PRO A 29 -16.15 22.15 3.19
C PRO A 29 -15.95 20.77 3.80
N GLU A 30 -17.02 19.96 3.99
CA GLU A 30 -16.89 18.61 4.52
C GLU A 30 -16.28 17.67 3.47
N VAL A 31 -16.74 17.77 2.23
CA VAL A 31 -16.17 16.98 1.12
C VAL A 31 -14.71 17.33 0.89
N GLU A 32 -14.39 18.63 0.78
CA GLU A 32 -13.00 19.09 0.62
C GLU A 32 -12.12 18.63 1.78
N GLY A 33 -12.65 18.74 3.00
CA GLY A 33 -11.96 18.28 4.20
C GLY A 33 -11.61 16.79 4.18
N ILE A 34 -12.53 15.95 3.73
CA ILE A 34 -12.31 14.51 3.61
C ILE A 34 -11.26 14.23 2.54
N VAL A 35 -11.43 14.77 1.33
CA VAL A 35 -10.53 14.52 0.18
C VAL A 35 -9.10 14.96 0.52
N SER A 36 -8.91 16.17 1.03
CA SER A 36 -7.60 16.71 1.37
C SER A 36 -6.92 15.93 2.50
N ARG A 37 -7.67 15.48 3.51
CA ARG A 37 -7.12 14.66 4.61
C ARG A 37 -6.75 13.27 4.14
N VAL A 38 -7.59 12.62 3.35
CA VAL A 38 -7.31 11.30 2.76
C VAL A 38 -6.03 11.35 1.94
N ASP A 39 -5.87 12.36 1.07
CA ASP A 39 -4.66 12.52 0.27
C ASP A 39 -3.40 12.75 1.15
N LYS A 40 -3.49 13.61 2.16
CA LYS A 40 -2.37 13.87 3.06
C LYS A 40 -1.99 12.64 3.88
N ILE A 41 -2.98 11.93 4.43
CA ILE A 41 -2.77 10.68 5.17
C ILE A 41 -2.14 9.63 4.26
N ASN A 42 -2.64 9.46 3.02
CA ASN A 42 -2.06 8.54 2.06
C ASN A 42 -0.58 8.84 1.78
N ARG A 43 -0.19 10.12 1.66
CA ARG A 43 1.22 10.50 1.53
C ARG A 43 2.07 10.05 2.71
N HIS A 44 1.58 10.14 3.95
CA HIS A 44 2.28 9.63 5.13
C HIS A 44 2.49 8.11 5.06
N PHE A 45 1.44 7.34 4.71
CA PHE A 45 1.55 5.89 4.52
C PHE A 45 2.53 5.53 3.39
N GLN A 46 2.46 6.21 2.24
CA GLN A 46 3.39 5.97 1.12
C GLN A 46 4.85 6.29 1.48
N ASN A 47 5.09 7.32 2.28
CA ASN A 47 6.43 7.66 2.74
C ASN A 47 6.96 6.62 3.73
N ALA A 48 6.16 6.20 4.70
CA ALA A 48 6.50 5.15 5.64
C ALA A 48 6.79 3.82 4.91
N PHE A 49 5.96 3.46 3.95
CA PHE A 49 6.16 2.28 3.09
C PHE A 49 7.47 2.35 2.31
N ARG A 50 7.78 3.48 1.65
CA ARG A 50 9.05 3.66 0.93
C ARG A 50 10.26 3.58 1.85
N ALA A 51 10.17 4.16 3.04
CA ALA A 51 11.24 4.09 4.03
C ALA A 51 11.50 2.64 4.48
N SER A 52 10.44 1.83 4.68
CA SER A 52 10.56 0.41 5.01
C SER A 52 11.21 -0.40 3.89
N LEU A 53 10.80 -0.16 2.64
CA LEU A 53 11.42 -0.81 1.48
C LEU A 53 12.89 -0.47 1.36
N GLY A 54 13.26 0.81 1.56
CA GLY A 54 14.65 1.25 1.54
C GLY A 54 15.51 0.55 2.58
N GLN A 55 14.99 0.32 3.78
CA GLN A 55 15.69 -0.44 4.83
C GLN A 55 15.88 -1.93 4.46
N ALA A 56 14.88 -2.52 3.80
CA ALA A 56 14.98 -3.88 3.25
C ALA A 56 15.83 -3.94 1.97
N GLY A 57 16.25 -2.79 1.44
CA GLY A 57 16.98 -2.68 0.18
C GLY A 57 16.14 -3.10 -1.04
N LEU A 58 14.83 -2.99 -0.97
CA LEU A 58 13.88 -3.38 -2.02
C LEU A 58 13.26 -2.15 -2.69
N THR A 59 13.02 -2.25 -3.98
CA THR A 59 12.11 -1.34 -4.68
C THR A 59 10.65 -1.76 -4.49
N LYS A 60 9.72 -0.86 -4.72
CA LYS A 60 8.28 -1.17 -4.69
C LYS A 60 7.90 -2.25 -5.70
N GLU A 61 8.54 -2.26 -6.84
CA GLU A 61 8.33 -3.21 -7.91
C GLU A 61 8.86 -4.60 -7.58
N GLU A 62 10.03 -4.70 -6.95
CA GLU A 62 10.59 -5.94 -6.43
C GLU A 62 9.73 -6.50 -5.29
N TRP A 63 9.27 -5.62 -4.40
CA TRP A 63 8.35 -5.98 -3.32
C TRP A 63 7.06 -6.63 -3.85
N LYS A 64 6.46 -6.08 -4.91
CA LYS A 64 5.27 -6.68 -5.53
C LYS A 64 5.52 -8.11 -6.01
N VAL A 65 6.69 -8.38 -6.58
CA VAL A 65 7.08 -9.74 -6.99
C VAL A 65 7.19 -10.67 -5.78
N ILE A 66 7.89 -10.25 -4.73
CA ILE A 66 8.03 -11.02 -3.48
C ILE A 66 6.65 -11.32 -2.88
N MET A 67 5.75 -10.33 -2.83
CA MET A 67 4.39 -10.51 -2.34
C MET A 67 3.55 -11.46 -3.20
N ALA A 68 3.71 -11.44 -4.51
CA ALA A 68 3.06 -12.40 -5.40
C ALA A 68 3.55 -13.84 -5.16
N LEU A 69 4.87 -14.00 -4.97
CA LEU A 69 5.50 -15.30 -4.70
C LEU A 69 5.25 -15.81 -3.28
N SER A 70 4.96 -14.94 -2.31
CA SER A 70 4.61 -15.38 -0.95
C SER A 70 3.33 -16.23 -0.90
N ARG A 71 2.47 -16.07 -1.90
CA ARG A 71 1.22 -16.83 -2.04
C ARG A 71 1.42 -18.16 -2.77
N GLY A 72 2.64 -18.54 -3.07
CA GLY A 72 3.03 -19.78 -3.72
C GLY A 72 3.84 -19.58 -4.99
N VAL A 73 4.26 -20.70 -5.56
CA VAL A 73 5.05 -20.77 -6.80
C VAL A 73 4.28 -20.18 -7.98
N ARG A 74 4.94 -19.44 -8.85
CA ARG A 74 4.34 -18.78 -10.02
C ARG A 74 5.24 -18.87 -11.24
N SER A 75 4.62 -18.92 -12.42
CA SER A 75 5.36 -18.78 -13.68
C SER A 75 5.67 -17.32 -13.98
N HIS A 76 6.71 -17.09 -14.80
CA HIS A 76 7.05 -15.76 -15.30
C HIS A 76 5.87 -15.06 -16.00
N GLY A 77 5.16 -15.79 -16.86
CA GLY A 77 4.00 -15.24 -17.58
C GLY A 77 2.83 -14.88 -16.66
N TRP A 78 2.63 -15.65 -15.57
CA TRP A 78 1.64 -15.29 -14.58
C TRP A 78 2.00 -13.97 -13.88
N LEU A 79 3.25 -13.80 -13.46
CA LEU A 79 3.71 -12.55 -12.83
C LEU A 79 3.57 -11.33 -13.74
N CYS A 80 3.88 -11.47 -15.04
CA CYS A 80 3.69 -10.39 -16.01
C CYS A 80 2.24 -9.92 -16.08
N ARG A 81 1.30 -10.87 -16.17
CA ARG A 81 -0.14 -10.57 -16.23
C ARG A 81 -0.67 -9.98 -14.93
N ASP A 82 -0.35 -10.59 -13.80
CA ASP A 82 -0.86 -10.19 -12.48
C ASP A 82 -0.37 -8.79 -12.09
N LEU A 83 0.89 -8.47 -12.40
CA LEU A 83 1.51 -7.20 -12.05
C LEU A 83 1.45 -6.13 -13.15
N GLY A 84 0.89 -6.46 -14.31
CA GLY A 84 0.70 -5.52 -15.41
C GLY A 84 2.02 -4.99 -16.00
N VAL A 85 3.05 -5.84 -16.12
CA VAL A 85 4.39 -5.43 -16.59
C VAL A 85 4.83 -6.24 -17.81
N SER A 86 5.69 -5.62 -18.64
CA SER A 86 6.27 -6.28 -19.81
C SER A 86 7.22 -7.42 -19.40
N THR A 87 7.38 -8.40 -20.29
CA THR A 87 8.29 -9.55 -20.11
C THR A 87 9.72 -9.12 -19.78
N GLY A 88 10.27 -8.14 -20.50
CA GLY A 88 11.63 -7.65 -20.25
C GLY A 88 11.79 -6.95 -18.91
N ALA A 89 10.80 -6.15 -18.48
CA ALA A 89 10.83 -5.51 -17.17
C ALA A 89 10.74 -6.55 -16.05
N MET A 90 9.94 -7.59 -16.23
CA MET A 90 9.82 -8.69 -15.27
C MET A 90 11.14 -9.47 -15.19
N THR A 91 11.73 -9.86 -16.30
CA THR A 91 13.01 -10.58 -16.32
C THR A 91 14.08 -9.82 -15.54
N ASN A 92 14.26 -8.52 -15.80
CA ASN A 92 15.25 -7.69 -15.07
C ASN A 92 14.99 -7.68 -13.55
N ARG A 93 13.73 -7.63 -13.12
CA ARG A 93 13.38 -7.68 -11.68
C ARG A 93 13.70 -9.03 -11.06
N LEU A 94 13.37 -10.11 -11.78
CA LEU A 94 13.63 -11.48 -11.32
C LEU A 94 15.12 -11.77 -11.23
N ASP A 95 15.91 -11.34 -12.23
CA ASP A 95 17.37 -11.51 -12.21
C ASP A 95 17.97 -10.84 -10.97
N LYS A 96 17.60 -9.60 -10.67
CA LYS A 96 18.05 -8.89 -9.47
C LYS A 96 17.65 -9.57 -8.16
N LEU A 97 16.44 -10.11 -8.08
CA LEU A 97 15.98 -10.81 -6.89
C LEU A 97 16.67 -12.17 -6.72
N GLU A 98 16.98 -12.85 -7.82
CA GLU A 98 17.71 -14.11 -7.81
C GLU A 98 19.18 -13.90 -7.45
N ASP A 99 19.85 -12.91 -8.04
CA ASP A 99 21.24 -12.52 -7.72
C ASP A 99 21.41 -12.18 -6.22
N ARG A 100 20.34 -11.66 -5.61
CA ARG A 100 20.30 -11.36 -4.18
C ARG A 100 19.85 -12.53 -3.31
N GLY A 101 19.57 -13.68 -3.93
CA GLY A 101 19.17 -14.90 -3.25
C GLY A 101 17.77 -14.86 -2.64
N PHE A 102 16.87 -13.97 -3.06
CA PHE A 102 15.52 -13.87 -2.51
C PHE A 102 14.53 -14.82 -3.21
N ILE A 103 14.79 -15.13 -4.46
CA ILE A 103 14.01 -16.07 -5.24
C ILE A 103 14.92 -17.11 -5.88
N LYS A 104 14.35 -18.20 -6.32
CA LYS A 104 15.01 -19.18 -7.18
C LYS A 104 14.10 -19.59 -8.33
N ARG A 105 14.74 -20.01 -9.42
CA ARG A 105 14.06 -20.64 -10.56
C ARG A 105 14.14 -22.14 -10.43
N ALA A 106 13.02 -22.81 -10.68
CA ALA A 106 12.91 -24.25 -10.77
C ALA A 106 12.26 -24.63 -12.09
N GLN A 107 12.59 -25.82 -12.61
CA GLN A 107 11.90 -26.33 -13.78
C GLN A 107 10.47 -26.73 -13.38
N ASP A 108 9.51 -26.42 -14.24
CA ASP A 108 8.13 -26.84 -14.05
C ASP A 108 8.04 -28.36 -14.22
N PRO A 109 7.56 -29.12 -13.22
CA PRO A 109 7.44 -30.58 -13.33
C PRO A 109 6.43 -31.02 -14.39
N ASP A 110 5.45 -30.17 -14.71
CA ASP A 110 4.38 -30.46 -15.65
C ASP A 110 4.68 -29.94 -17.07
N ASP A 111 5.60 -28.98 -17.19
CA ASP A 111 6.05 -28.42 -18.48
C ASP A 111 7.58 -28.27 -18.53
N ARG A 112 8.24 -29.14 -19.29
CA ARG A 112 9.72 -29.12 -19.46
C ARG A 112 10.27 -27.80 -20.02
N ARG A 113 9.43 -26.95 -20.61
CA ARG A 113 9.80 -25.62 -21.09
C ARG A 113 9.44 -24.50 -20.13
N GLY A 114 8.67 -24.84 -19.09
CA GLY A 114 8.21 -23.92 -18.07
C GLY A 114 9.27 -23.69 -17.01
N VAL A 115 9.37 -22.45 -16.55
CA VAL A 115 10.15 -22.07 -15.38
C VAL A 115 9.23 -21.52 -14.31
N LEU A 116 9.30 -22.10 -13.13
CA LEU A 116 8.61 -21.67 -11.94
C LEU A 116 9.54 -20.84 -11.05
N LEU A 117 8.97 -19.90 -10.38
CA LEU A 117 9.63 -18.97 -9.48
C LEU A 117 9.07 -19.14 -8.08
N GLU A 118 9.93 -19.24 -7.10
CA GLU A 118 9.56 -19.33 -5.70
C GLU A 118 10.50 -18.54 -4.79
N LEU A 119 10.01 -18.18 -3.61
CA LEU A 119 10.86 -17.58 -2.59
C LEU A 119 11.82 -18.62 -2.02
N THR A 120 13.07 -18.21 -1.86
CA THR A 120 14.04 -18.93 -1.03
C THR A 120 13.72 -18.75 0.45
N GLU A 121 14.43 -19.45 1.33
CA GLU A 121 14.37 -19.19 2.77
C GLU A 121 14.76 -17.74 3.09
N GLY A 122 15.88 -17.25 2.54
CA GLY A 122 16.31 -15.86 2.70
C GLY A 122 15.27 -14.86 2.16
N GLY A 123 14.55 -15.19 1.09
CA GLY A 123 13.44 -14.38 0.60
C GLY A 123 12.26 -14.34 1.56
N ARG A 124 11.95 -15.46 2.24
CA ARG A 124 10.89 -15.52 3.25
C ARG A 124 11.26 -14.76 4.52
N GLU A 125 12.49 -14.91 5.00
CA GLU A 125 13.01 -14.15 6.14
C GLU A 125 12.93 -12.65 5.89
N ARG A 126 13.38 -12.18 4.71
CA ARG A 126 13.31 -10.78 4.33
C ARG A 126 11.87 -10.26 4.22
N LEU A 127 10.96 -11.09 3.72
CA LEU A 127 9.54 -10.77 3.71
C LEU A 127 9.00 -10.58 5.13
N ASN A 128 9.30 -11.49 6.05
CA ASN A 128 8.84 -11.42 7.44
C ASN A 128 9.38 -10.17 8.14
N GLU A 129 10.68 -9.90 8.05
CA GLU A 129 11.30 -8.69 8.60
C GLU A 129 10.58 -7.41 8.11
N TYR A 130 10.25 -7.37 6.83
CA TYR A 130 9.55 -6.24 6.25
C TYR A 130 8.11 -6.12 6.77
N VAL A 131 7.36 -7.23 6.84
CA VAL A 131 5.98 -7.26 7.34
C VAL A 131 5.93 -6.78 8.79
N ASP A 132 6.85 -7.26 9.64
CA ASP A 132 6.93 -6.88 11.06
C ASP A 132 7.26 -5.38 11.21
N ALA A 133 8.23 -4.88 10.46
CA ALA A 133 8.58 -3.46 10.45
C ALA A 133 7.43 -2.58 9.91
N GLY A 134 6.71 -3.05 8.89
CA GLY A 134 5.54 -2.39 8.31
C GLY A 134 4.39 -2.30 9.30
N ALA A 135 4.04 -3.41 9.94
CA ALA A 135 2.98 -3.47 10.94
C ALA A 135 3.25 -2.53 12.11
N SER A 136 4.50 -2.49 12.61
CA SER A 136 4.90 -1.57 13.68
C SER A 136 4.72 -0.11 13.29
N ARG A 137 5.07 0.27 12.07
CA ARG A 137 4.89 1.65 11.56
C ARG A 137 3.44 2.03 11.31
N GLU A 138 2.63 1.11 10.82
CA GLU A 138 1.19 1.34 10.66
C GLU A 138 0.52 1.56 12.02
N ILE A 139 0.91 0.80 13.05
CA ILE A 139 0.47 1.02 14.44
C ILE A 139 0.88 2.41 14.91
N GLU A 140 2.12 2.83 14.67
CA GLU A 140 2.63 4.15 15.05
C GLU A 140 1.87 5.28 14.34
N LEU A 141 1.64 5.19 13.04
CA LEU A 141 0.87 6.18 12.26
C LEU A 141 -0.55 6.35 12.77
N LEU A 142 -1.15 5.32 13.34
CA LEU A 142 -2.50 5.33 13.87
C LEU A 142 -2.53 5.43 15.41
N SER A 143 -1.39 5.70 16.06
CA SER A 143 -1.29 5.73 17.54
C SER A 143 -2.12 6.85 18.17
N GLY A 144 -2.39 7.93 17.43
CA GLY A 144 -3.24 9.04 17.89
C GLY A 144 -4.74 8.69 18.01
N LEU A 145 -5.16 7.49 17.57
CA LEU A 145 -6.54 7.03 17.65
C LEU A 145 -6.68 5.90 18.67
N SER A 146 -7.72 5.98 19.49
CA SER A 146 -8.15 4.87 20.35
C SER A 146 -8.65 3.67 19.54
N VAL A 147 -8.80 2.52 20.18
CA VAL A 147 -9.34 1.30 19.54
C VAL A 147 -10.75 1.52 18.99
N ALA A 148 -11.59 2.27 19.69
CA ALA A 148 -12.94 2.59 19.27
C ALA A 148 -12.94 3.47 18.00
N GLU A 149 -12.14 4.54 17.99
CA GLU A 149 -12.00 5.45 16.84
C GLU A 149 -11.42 4.75 15.62
N LYS A 150 -10.43 3.86 15.79
CA LYS A 150 -9.91 3.03 14.70
C LYS A 150 -11.00 2.14 14.07
N ARG A 151 -11.87 1.56 14.91
CA ARG A 151 -12.97 0.71 14.44
C ARG A 151 -14.03 1.52 13.68
N GLU A 152 -14.36 2.70 14.18
CA GLU A 152 -15.30 3.62 13.53
C GLU A 152 -14.76 4.09 12.18
N LEU A 153 -13.52 4.59 12.14
CA LEU A 153 -12.85 5.02 10.91
C LEU A 153 -12.80 3.91 9.87
N ASN A 154 -12.42 2.68 10.28
CA ASN A 154 -12.38 1.53 9.38
C ASN A 154 -13.77 1.24 8.78
N GLY A 155 -14.83 1.34 9.57
CA GLY A 155 -16.21 1.17 9.10
C GLY A 155 -16.63 2.24 8.09
N LEU A 156 -16.26 3.50 8.31
CA LEU A 156 -16.55 4.61 7.38
C LEU A 156 -15.79 4.43 6.05
N LEU A 157 -14.50 4.10 6.12
CA LEU A 157 -13.68 3.85 4.94
C LEU A 157 -14.18 2.65 4.12
N SER A 158 -14.60 1.57 4.79
CA SER A 158 -15.18 0.39 4.13
C SER A 158 -16.46 0.74 3.35
N ARG A 159 -17.36 1.53 3.95
CA ARG A 159 -18.60 1.99 3.28
C ARG A 159 -18.27 2.86 2.06
N LEU A 160 -17.33 3.78 2.19
CA LEU A 160 -16.90 4.63 1.09
C LEU A 160 -16.32 3.79 -0.04
N LEU A 161 -15.40 2.87 0.26
CA LEU A 161 -14.76 2.00 -0.73
C LEU A 161 -15.80 1.16 -1.50
N LEU A 162 -16.74 0.55 -0.80
CA LEU A 162 -17.83 -0.22 -1.44
C LEU A 162 -18.70 0.65 -2.37
N SER A 163 -18.93 1.92 -2.01
CA SER A 163 -19.68 2.83 -2.87
C SER A 163 -18.93 3.20 -4.15
N LEU A 164 -17.60 3.31 -4.09
CA LEU A 164 -16.74 3.59 -5.24
C LEU A 164 -16.66 2.38 -6.18
N GLN A 165 -16.45 1.19 -5.62
CA GLN A 165 -16.37 -0.07 -6.39
C GLN A 165 -17.64 -0.38 -7.18
N ARG A 166 -18.80 0.01 -6.67
CA ARG A 166 -20.08 -0.12 -7.40
C ARG A 166 -20.22 0.82 -8.59
N ARG A 167 -19.40 1.87 -8.65
CA ARG A 167 -19.41 2.87 -9.74
C ARG A 167 -18.36 2.55 -10.81
N GLU A 168 -17.38 1.71 -10.50
CA GLU A 168 -16.40 1.26 -11.48
C GLU A 168 -17.08 0.26 -12.43
N PRO A 169 -16.94 0.45 -13.76
CA PRO A 169 -17.40 -0.55 -14.71
C PRO A 169 -16.62 -1.85 -14.50
N ASP A 170 -17.28 -3.00 -14.60
CA ASP A 170 -16.64 -4.31 -14.48
C ASP A 170 -15.48 -4.42 -15.50
N PRO A 171 -14.22 -4.55 -15.06
CA PRO A 171 -13.09 -4.64 -15.97
C PRO A 171 -13.09 -5.91 -16.84
N ARG A 172 -14.13 -6.74 -16.73
CA ARG A 172 -14.36 -7.99 -17.48
C ARG A 172 -15.52 -7.92 -18.45
N GLY A 173 -16.12 -6.71 -18.69
CA GLY A 173 -17.14 -6.46 -19.69
C GLY A 173 -16.58 -6.20 -21.08
#